data_3c79e0170e8d12b63ca909a1cfcb48b9
#
_entry.id   3c79e0170e8d12b63ca909a1cfcb48b9
#
_cell.length_a   1.000
_cell.length_b   1.000
_cell.length_c   1.000
_cell.angle_alpha   90.00
_cell.angle_beta   90.00
_cell.angle_gamma   90.00
#
_symmetry.space_group_name_H-M   'P 1'
#
loop_
_entity.id
_entity.type
_entity.pdbx_description
1 polymer ?
#
loop_
_entity_poly.entity_id
_entity_poly.type
_entity_poly.pdbx_seq_one_letter_code
_entity_poly.pdbx_strand_id
1 'polypeptide(L)'
;MKKSLIYTRTGDKGKTSLVGGARVSKTHVRLEAYGTVDELNSQLGLLYTYLTDETDKKLVLWVQHKLFSVGSYLATDQTNTTLRIESQIADEDIQRLEHAIDEADAQLPPLKAVVIPGGSRGSEV
;
A
#
# COMPACT_ATOMS: atom_id res chain seq x y z
N MET A 1 -28.10 -23.00 1.64
CA MET A 1 -26.96 -22.28 2.21
C MET A 1 -26.94 -20.86 1.63
N LYS A 2 -26.80 -19.85 2.48
CA LYS A 2 -26.75 -18.45 2.02
C LYS A 2 -25.45 -18.21 1.25
N LYS A 3 -25.54 -17.60 0.04
CA LYS A 3 -24.36 -17.24 -0.77
C LYS A 3 -23.47 -16.25 0.00
N SER A 4 -22.16 -16.47 -0.03
CA SER A 4 -21.18 -15.52 0.53
C SER A 4 -21.23 -14.18 -0.22
N LEU A 5 -21.04 -13.08 0.51
CA LEU A 5 -20.90 -11.74 -0.07
C LEU A 5 -19.47 -11.41 -0.52
N ILE A 6 -18.52 -12.31 -0.26
CA ILE A 6 -17.10 -12.10 -0.60
C ILE A 6 -16.87 -12.16 -2.11
N TYR A 7 -17.69 -12.89 -2.85
CA TYR A 7 -17.57 -12.98 -4.30
C TYR A 7 -18.89 -12.67 -5.01
N THR A 8 -18.81 -11.97 -6.12
CA THR A 8 -19.97 -11.56 -6.92
C THR A 8 -20.04 -12.25 -8.28
N ARG A 9 -18.89 -12.68 -8.82
CA ARG A 9 -18.68 -13.20 -10.19
C ARG A 9 -18.96 -12.18 -11.29
N THR A 10 -19.19 -10.92 -10.96
CA THR A 10 -19.47 -9.87 -11.95
C THR A 10 -18.24 -9.46 -12.77
N GLY A 11 -17.05 -9.84 -12.31
CA GLY A 11 -15.77 -9.59 -12.98
C GLY A 11 -15.20 -10.75 -13.79
N ASP A 12 -15.89 -11.88 -13.89
CA ASP A 12 -15.39 -13.10 -14.56
C ASP A 12 -15.11 -12.93 -16.05
N LYS A 13 -15.68 -11.89 -16.67
CA LYS A 13 -15.47 -11.54 -18.09
C LYS A 13 -14.40 -10.44 -18.30
N GLY A 14 -13.53 -10.21 -17.33
CA GLY A 14 -12.40 -9.26 -17.42
C GLY A 14 -12.77 -7.79 -17.23
N LYS A 15 -13.94 -7.49 -16.67
CA LYS A 15 -14.36 -6.13 -16.30
C LYS A 15 -14.57 -6.01 -14.80
N THR A 16 -14.33 -4.81 -14.27
CA THR A 16 -14.57 -4.46 -12.87
C THR A 16 -15.15 -3.05 -12.76
N SER A 17 -15.54 -2.64 -11.56
CA SER A 17 -16.04 -1.30 -11.28
C SER A 17 -15.01 -0.51 -10.48
N LEU A 18 -14.83 0.76 -10.83
CA LEU A 18 -14.19 1.75 -9.97
C LEU A 18 -15.15 2.20 -8.86
N VAL A 19 -14.63 2.79 -7.81
CA VAL A 19 -15.43 3.50 -6.82
C VAL A 19 -16.13 4.66 -7.52
N GLY A 20 -17.45 4.72 -7.43
CA GLY A 20 -18.28 5.62 -8.24
C GLY A 20 -19.07 4.91 -9.34
N GLY A 21 -18.78 3.63 -9.59
CA GLY A 21 -19.59 2.72 -10.41
C GLY A 21 -19.16 2.57 -11.87
N ALA A 22 -18.17 3.34 -12.36
CA ALA A 22 -17.67 3.18 -13.72
C ALA A 22 -17.13 1.77 -13.97
N ARG A 23 -17.60 1.12 -15.04
CA ARG A 23 -17.14 -0.22 -15.45
C ARG A 23 -15.95 -0.09 -16.39
N VAL A 24 -14.84 -0.70 -16.02
CA VAL A 24 -13.58 -0.65 -16.78
C VAL A 24 -13.01 -2.06 -16.98
N SER A 25 -12.12 -2.21 -17.96
CA SER A 25 -11.34 -3.44 -18.10
C SER A 25 -10.45 -3.65 -16.89
N LYS A 26 -10.23 -4.90 -16.51
CA LYS A 26 -9.25 -5.27 -15.47
C LYS A 26 -7.79 -4.91 -15.84
N THR A 27 -7.53 -4.64 -17.13
CA THR A 27 -6.23 -4.16 -17.62
C THR A 27 -6.13 -2.64 -17.70
N HIS A 28 -7.15 -1.92 -17.21
CA HIS A 28 -7.14 -0.47 -17.14
C HIS A 28 -5.97 0.04 -16.27
N VAL A 29 -5.35 1.14 -16.68
CA VAL A 29 -4.17 1.71 -16.00
C VAL A 29 -4.39 1.99 -14.51
N ARG A 30 -5.59 2.42 -14.12
CA ARG A 30 -5.92 2.61 -12.70
C ARG A 30 -5.90 1.32 -11.89
N LEU A 31 -6.38 0.21 -12.48
CA LEU A 31 -6.33 -1.09 -11.83
C LEU A 31 -4.89 -1.57 -11.66
N GLU A 32 -4.06 -1.37 -12.68
CA GLU A 32 -2.64 -1.68 -12.59
C GLU A 32 -1.97 -0.86 -11.50
N ALA A 33 -2.26 0.44 -11.41
CA ALA A 33 -1.71 1.32 -10.40
C ALA A 33 -2.08 0.89 -8.97
N TYR A 34 -3.38 0.75 -8.66
CA TYR A 34 -3.76 0.37 -7.30
C TYR A 34 -3.50 -1.12 -7.00
N GLY A 35 -3.47 -1.98 -8.01
CA GLY A 35 -3.04 -3.37 -7.87
C GLY A 35 -1.57 -3.47 -7.47
N THR A 36 -0.70 -2.65 -8.05
CA THR A 36 0.71 -2.55 -7.66
C THR A 36 0.87 -2.03 -6.22
N VAL A 37 0.09 -1.02 -5.83
CA VAL A 37 0.08 -0.52 -4.45
C VAL A 37 -0.39 -1.61 -3.47
N ASP A 38 -1.41 -2.38 -3.83
CA ASP A 38 -1.92 -3.49 -3.01
C ASP A 38 -0.88 -4.60 -2.85
N GLU A 39 -0.15 -4.91 -3.93
CA GLU A 39 0.96 -5.86 -3.89
C GLU A 39 2.07 -5.39 -2.94
N LEU A 40 2.48 -4.13 -3.01
CA LEU A 40 3.44 -3.55 -2.06
C LEU A 40 2.90 -3.65 -0.63
N ASN A 41 1.64 -3.34 -0.41
CA ASN A 41 1.02 -3.43 0.91
C ASN A 41 1.04 -4.86 1.47
N SER A 42 0.83 -5.86 0.61
CA SER A 42 0.93 -7.28 0.97
C SER A 42 2.36 -7.67 1.34
N GLN A 43 3.37 -7.18 0.62
CA GLN A 43 4.79 -7.39 0.94
C GLN A 43 5.15 -6.77 2.30
N LEU A 44 4.66 -5.57 2.60
CA LEU A 44 4.84 -4.95 3.91
C LEU A 44 4.15 -5.75 5.03
N GLY A 45 3.02 -6.36 4.75
CA GLY A 45 2.36 -7.28 5.68
C GLY A 45 3.24 -8.50 6.00
N LEU A 46 3.91 -9.05 5.00
CA LEU A 46 4.87 -10.13 5.21
C LEU A 46 6.09 -9.64 6.01
N LEU A 47 6.66 -8.49 5.66
CA LEU A 47 7.76 -7.86 6.43
C LEU A 47 7.39 -7.68 7.89
N TYR A 48 6.19 -7.20 8.17
CA TYR A 48 5.67 -7.02 9.54
C TYR A 48 5.82 -8.30 10.38
N THR A 49 5.63 -9.46 9.80
CA THR A 49 5.73 -10.75 10.51
C THR A 49 7.17 -11.10 10.92
N TYR A 50 8.17 -10.53 10.27
CA TYR A 50 9.59 -10.72 10.60
C TYR A 50 10.15 -9.66 11.55
N LEU A 51 9.44 -8.57 11.76
CA LEU A 51 9.88 -7.51 12.68
C LEU A 51 9.64 -7.92 14.14
N THR A 52 10.58 -7.57 14.99
CA THR A 52 10.52 -7.80 16.44
C THR A 52 10.41 -6.51 17.24
N ASP A 53 10.93 -5.41 16.71
CA ASP A 53 10.85 -4.10 17.34
C ASP A 53 9.45 -3.50 17.19
N GLU A 54 8.86 -3.07 18.29
CA GLU A 54 7.49 -2.53 18.29
C GLU A 54 7.37 -1.17 17.59
N THR A 55 8.44 -0.38 17.57
CA THR A 55 8.46 0.91 16.86
C THR A 55 8.43 0.68 15.36
N ASP A 56 9.25 -0.24 14.87
CA ASP A 56 9.29 -0.63 13.45
C ASP A 56 7.96 -1.23 13.00
N LYS A 57 7.37 -2.10 13.82
CA LYS A 57 6.05 -2.68 13.55
C LYS A 57 4.97 -1.61 13.42
N LYS A 58 4.94 -0.63 14.32
CA LYS A 58 3.99 0.48 14.27
C LYS A 58 4.17 1.34 13.02
N LEU A 59 5.43 1.59 12.63
CA LEU A 59 5.73 2.34 11.42
C LEU A 59 5.22 1.60 10.18
N VAL A 60 5.54 0.31 10.03
CA VAL A 60 5.09 -0.50 8.90
C VAL A 60 3.58 -0.57 8.83
N LEU A 61 2.90 -0.81 9.95
CA LEU A 61 1.44 -0.84 9.99
C LEU A 61 0.83 0.52 9.58
N TRP A 62 1.42 1.62 10.03
CA TRP A 62 0.98 2.95 9.63
C TRP A 62 1.17 3.18 8.13
N VAL A 63 2.30 2.75 7.54
CA VAL A 63 2.53 2.82 6.09
C VAL A 63 1.48 2.00 5.33
N GLN A 64 1.13 0.80 5.81
CA GLN A 64 0.08 -0.03 5.21
C GLN A 64 -1.27 0.69 5.20
N HIS A 65 -1.65 1.39 6.26
CA HIS A 65 -2.86 2.22 6.29
C HIS A 65 -2.82 3.36 5.27
N LYS A 66 -1.66 4.01 5.11
CA LYS A 66 -1.49 5.06 4.09
C LYS A 66 -1.54 4.51 2.67
N LEU A 67 -0.95 3.35 2.42
CA LEU A 67 -1.05 2.68 1.12
C LEU A 67 -2.48 2.27 0.79
N PHE A 68 -3.27 1.86 1.77
CA PHE A 68 -4.70 1.61 1.58
C PHE A 68 -5.44 2.88 1.14
N SER A 69 -5.12 4.03 1.74
CA SER A 69 -5.68 5.33 1.34
C SER A 69 -5.28 5.70 -0.10
N VAL A 70 -4.02 5.49 -0.47
CA VAL A 70 -3.52 5.70 -1.85
C VAL A 70 -4.25 4.78 -2.83
N GLY A 71 -4.40 3.50 -2.51
CA GLY A 71 -5.13 2.54 -3.34
C GLY A 71 -6.59 2.94 -3.53
N SER A 72 -7.25 3.40 -2.46
CA SER A 72 -8.63 3.90 -2.52
C SER A 72 -8.76 5.13 -3.41
N TYR A 73 -7.81 6.06 -3.34
CA TYR A 73 -7.76 7.22 -4.22
C TYR A 73 -7.64 6.81 -5.69
N LEU A 74 -6.70 5.92 -6.00
CA LEU A 74 -6.47 5.43 -7.37
C LEU A 74 -7.66 4.65 -7.92
N ALA A 75 -8.38 3.93 -7.07
CA ALA A 75 -9.57 3.16 -7.44
C ALA A 75 -10.82 4.02 -7.60
N THR A 76 -10.80 5.30 -7.21
CA THR A 76 -11.98 6.17 -7.23
C THR A 76 -12.15 6.82 -8.60
N ASP A 77 -13.37 6.75 -9.14
CA ASP A 77 -13.78 7.52 -10.31
C ASP A 77 -14.00 8.99 -9.90
N GLN A 78 -13.04 9.83 -10.24
CA GLN A 78 -13.05 11.25 -9.89
C GLN A 78 -14.10 12.06 -10.65
N THR A 79 -14.69 11.51 -11.72
CA THR A 79 -15.72 12.20 -12.51
C THR A 79 -17.09 12.13 -11.83
N ASN A 80 -17.33 11.10 -10.99
CA ASN A 80 -18.63 10.82 -10.37
C ASN A 80 -18.63 10.83 -8.85
N THR A 81 -17.47 11.02 -8.20
CA THR A 81 -17.33 10.87 -6.74
C THR A 81 -16.50 12.01 -6.17
N THR A 82 -17.01 12.65 -5.11
CA THR A 82 -16.23 13.59 -4.31
C THR A 82 -15.22 12.81 -3.46
N LEU A 83 -13.93 13.09 -3.65
CA LEU A 83 -12.87 12.48 -2.84
C LEU A 83 -13.00 12.90 -1.38
N ARG A 84 -12.92 11.94 -0.49
CA ARG A 84 -12.82 12.21 0.93
C ARG A 84 -11.42 12.72 1.25
N ILE A 85 -11.35 13.78 2.05
CA ILE A 85 -10.07 14.40 2.51
C ILE A 85 -9.20 13.35 3.24
N GLU A 86 -9.82 12.43 3.96
CA GLU A 86 -9.14 11.35 4.69
C GLU A 86 -8.34 10.38 3.80
N SER A 87 -8.61 10.36 2.50
CA SER A 87 -7.87 9.55 1.52
C SER A 87 -6.62 10.22 0.97
N GLN A 88 -6.32 11.45 1.37
CA GLN A 88 -5.17 12.21 0.90
C GLN A 88 -3.93 11.95 1.75
N ILE A 89 -2.77 11.99 1.10
CA ILE A 89 -1.48 12.01 1.78
C ILE A 89 -1.13 13.46 2.08
N ALA A 90 -0.86 13.77 3.34
CA ALA A 90 -0.48 15.09 3.80
C ALA A 90 1.05 15.24 3.87
N ASP A 91 1.53 16.49 3.91
CA ASP A 91 2.97 16.77 4.06
C ASP A 91 3.52 16.21 5.38
N GLU A 92 2.72 16.20 6.43
CA GLU A 92 3.07 15.61 7.73
C GLU A 92 3.32 14.10 7.63
N ASP A 93 2.66 13.41 6.71
CA ASP A 93 2.90 11.98 6.46
C ASP A 93 4.28 11.74 5.86
N ILE A 94 4.71 12.62 4.94
CA ILE A 94 6.05 12.60 4.34
C ILE A 94 7.11 12.89 5.40
N GLN A 95 6.90 13.95 6.20
CA GLN A 95 7.80 14.33 7.29
C GLN A 95 7.97 13.21 8.31
N ARG A 96 6.90 12.47 8.61
CA ARG A 96 6.97 11.31 9.49
C ARG A 96 7.88 10.21 8.96
N LEU A 97 7.83 9.93 7.64
CA LEU A 97 8.73 8.97 6.99
C LEU A 97 10.17 9.44 7.02
N GLU A 98 10.41 10.71 6.67
CA GLU A 98 11.74 11.31 6.71
C GLU A 98 12.35 11.24 8.11
N HIS A 99 11.57 11.58 9.14
CA HIS A 99 12.01 11.49 10.53
C HIS A 99 12.36 10.05 10.94
N ALA A 100 11.55 9.07 10.52
CA ALA A 100 11.85 7.65 10.78
C ALA A 100 13.13 7.19 10.10
N ILE A 101 13.41 7.69 8.89
CA ILE A 101 14.67 7.43 8.16
C ILE A 101 15.85 8.04 8.93
N ASP A 102 15.73 9.28 9.36
CA ASP A 102 16.79 9.97 10.11
C ASP A 102 17.11 9.24 11.44
N GLU A 103 16.08 8.79 12.14
CA GLU A 103 16.27 8.01 13.36
C GLU A 103 16.96 6.67 13.12
N ALA A 104 16.60 5.97 12.04
CA ALA A 104 17.23 4.71 11.66
C ALA A 104 18.68 4.93 11.22
N ASP A 105 18.93 5.93 10.40
CA ASP A 105 20.27 6.25 9.87
C ASP A 105 21.24 6.63 11.00
N ALA A 106 20.78 7.36 12.00
CA ALA A 106 21.59 7.74 13.16
C ALA A 106 22.12 6.54 13.98
N GLN A 107 21.50 5.37 13.86
CA GLN A 107 21.89 4.14 14.55
C GLN A 107 22.74 3.21 13.69
N LEU A 108 22.91 3.52 12.41
CA LEU A 108 23.62 2.69 11.46
C LEU A 108 25.01 3.27 11.10
N PRO A 109 25.98 2.42 10.74
CA PRO A 109 27.25 2.91 10.22
C PRO A 109 27.04 3.59 8.86
N PRO A 110 27.90 4.58 8.48
CA PRO A 110 27.80 5.25 7.18
C PRO A 110 27.91 4.26 6.03
N LEU A 111 27.02 4.39 5.04
CA LEU A 111 27.09 3.61 3.80
C LEU A 111 28.30 4.07 2.95
N LYS A 112 29.14 3.11 2.56
CA LYS A 112 30.31 3.32 1.70
C LYS A 112 30.18 2.67 0.32
N ALA A 113 29.09 1.91 0.10
CA ALA A 113 28.82 1.16 -1.12
C ALA A 113 27.33 0.93 -1.28
N VAL A 114 26.92 0.50 -2.46
CA VAL A 114 25.55 0.03 -2.71
C VAL A 114 25.30 -1.25 -1.92
N VAL A 115 24.17 -1.31 -1.21
CA VAL A 115 23.74 -2.48 -0.46
C VAL A 115 22.69 -3.24 -1.28
N ILE A 116 22.95 -4.51 -1.54
CA ILE A 116 21.99 -5.40 -2.17
C ILE A 116 21.10 -6.00 -1.09
N PRO A 117 19.77 -6.02 -1.27
CA PRO A 117 18.87 -6.67 -0.34
C PRO A 117 19.24 -8.13 -0.11
N GLY A 118 19.15 -8.60 1.13
CA GLY A 118 19.48 -9.98 1.49
C GLY A 118 20.08 -10.08 2.89
N GLY A 119 20.51 -11.27 3.26
CA GLY A 119 21.16 -11.56 4.54
C GLY A 119 20.22 -11.89 5.70
N SER A 120 18.93 -11.58 5.58
CA SER A 120 17.88 -12.02 6.49
C SER A 120 16.54 -12.14 5.77
N ARG A 121 15.62 -12.92 6.31
CA ARG A 121 14.28 -13.06 5.73
C ARG A 121 13.53 -11.74 5.62
N GLY A 122 13.68 -10.86 6.61
CA GLY A 122 13.05 -9.53 6.60
C GLY A 122 13.63 -8.60 5.52
N SER A 123 14.91 -8.71 5.20
CA SER A 123 15.56 -7.90 4.15
C SER A 123 15.33 -8.42 2.73
N GLU A 124 14.82 -9.63 2.60
CA GLU A 124 14.51 -10.26 1.30
C GLU A 124 13.06 -9.97 0.84
N VAL A 125 12.21 -9.54 1.74
CA VAL A 125 10.82 -9.16 1.48
C VAL A 125 10.74 -7.76 0.88
#